data_243dd9c4a0fdf5ae9c508c43d8b1a801
#
_entry.id   243dd9c4a0fdf5ae9c508c43d8b1a801
#
_cell.length_a   1.000
_cell.length_b   1.000
_cell.length_c   1.000
_cell.angle_alpha   90.00
_cell.angle_beta   90.00
_cell.angle_gamma   90.00
#
_symmetry.space_group_name_H-M   'P 1'
#
loop_
_entity.id
_entity.type
_entity.pdbx_description
1 polymer ?
#
loop_
_entity_poly.entity_id
_entity_poly.type
_entity_poly.pdbx_seq_one_letter_code
_entity_poly.pdbx_strand_id
1 'polypeptide(L)'
;MKNYNLTIEDGVITWVETTDENGNPIEGILYIPKEATSFSTDAWVALGCDTNGIRVHKNNPVYSSAHNCLLSKDGTKLIKTSKSSDISKLTGLKTIGRDAFQALGEDPDAFIFRIPDGVEVLDYRAFAVTAQRVEIIVPASVVFVNLLAFMIHSEHTHIIFEGDTELRIGAFGTVAEAADSGCELYQSMPAILYPKAENITVTCQPGSKVSRYCKKYGIPEV
;
A
#
# COMPACT_ATOMS: atom_id res chain seq x y z
N MET A 1 25.88 -1.41 9.68
CA MET A 1 24.44 -1.44 9.48
C MET A 1 24.01 -2.88 9.75
N LYS A 2 23.13 -3.13 10.72
CA LYS A 2 22.66 -4.49 11.01
C LYS A 2 21.76 -4.96 9.87
N ASN A 3 21.83 -6.21 9.50
CA ASN A 3 20.87 -6.82 8.56
C ASN A 3 19.83 -7.58 9.37
N TYR A 4 18.62 -7.69 8.83
CA TYR A 4 17.58 -8.56 9.38
C TYR A 4 17.97 -10.02 9.19
N ASN A 5 17.73 -10.85 10.21
CA ASN A 5 17.84 -12.29 10.07
C ASN A 5 16.54 -12.84 9.47
N LEU A 6 16.69 -13.73 8.49
CA LEU A 6 15.56 -14.36 7.79
C LEU A 6 15.60 -15.87 8.03
N THR A 7 14.46 -16.46 8.30
CA THR A 7 14.26 -17.90 8.19
C THR A 7 13.64 -18.19 6.82
N ILE A 8 14.26 -19.10 6.06
CA ILE A 8 13.82 -19.45 4.69
C ILE A 8 13.68 -20.96 4.61
N GLU A 9 12.50 -21.44 4.23
CA GLU A 9 12.16 -22.84 4.02
C GLU A 9 11.57 -23.01 2.62
N ASP A 10 12.18 -23.87 1.82
CA ASP A 10 11.78 -24.16 0.43
C ASP A 10 11.55 -22.89 -0.43
N GLY A 11 12.39 -21.87 -0.25
CA GLY A 11 12.31 -20.61 -0.97
C GLY A 11 11.26 -19.62 -0.40
N VAL A 12 10.56 -19.98 0.66
CA VAL A 12 9.62 -19.11 1.36
C VAL A 12 10.32 -18.45 2.54
N ILE A 13 10.28 -17.12 2.64
CA ILE A 13 10.66 -16.42 3.88
C ILE A 13 9.52 -16.64 4.87
N THR A 14 9.77 -17.48 5.88
CA THR A 14 8.78 -17.86 6.91
C THR A 14 8.81 -16.94 8.11
N TRP A 15 9.96 -16.30 8.36
CA TRP A 15 10.13 -15.38 9.47
C TRP A 15 11.14 -14.27 9.16
N VAL A 16 10.89 -13.08 9.71
CA VAL A 16 11.80 -11.93 9.72
C VAL A 16 11.97 -11.49 11.16
N GLU A 17 13.22 -11.54 11.65
CA GLU A 17 13.54 -11.08 13.00
C GLU A 17 13.61 -9.54 13.00
N THR A 18 12.64 -8.90 13.65
CA THR A 18 12.49 -7.43 13.67
C THR A 18 13.06 -6.78 14.94
N THR A 19 13.44 -7.59 15.94
CA THR A 19 14.04 -7.12 17.19
C THR A 19 15.38 -7.79 17.44
N ASP A 20 16.29 -7.10 18.16
CA ASP A 20 17.55 -7.66 18.62
C ASP A 20 17.36 -8.53 19.89
N GLU A 21 18.45 -9.13 20.38
CA GLU A 21 18.47 -9.97 21.60
C GLU A 21 17.98 -9.26 22.88
N ASN A 22 17.93 -7.93 22.87
CA ASN A 22 17.43 -7.11 23.98
C ASN A 22 15.99 -6.65 23.76
N GLY A 23 15.33 -7.08 22.66
CA GLY A 23 13.97 -6.70 22.30
C GLY A 23 13.85 -5.31 21.64
N ASN A 24 14.98 -4.66 21.28
CA ASN A 24 14.92 -3.37 20.57
C ASN A 24 14.70 -3.58 19.08
N PRO A 25 13.94 -2.70 18.40
CA PRO A 25 13.76 -2.76 16.96
C PRO A 25 15.09 -2.78 16.20
N ILE A 26 15.22 -3.64 15.21
CA ILE A 26 16.39 -3.67 14.33
C ILE A 26 16.26 -2.56 13.30
N GLU A 27 17.14 -1.56 13.40
CA GLU A 27 17.28 -0.55 12.36
C GLU A 27 18.29 -1.02 11.31
N GLY A 28 17.79 -1.53 10.19
CA GLY A 28 18.67 -2.15 9.20
C GLY A 28 18.10 -2.19 7.79
N ILE A 29 18.87 -2.82 6.92
CA ILE A 29 18.45 -3.13 5.54
C ILE A 29 17.97 -4.57 5.48
N LEU A 30 16.77 -4.78 4.93
CA LEU A 30 16.30 -6.11 4.60
C LEU A 30 17.01 -6.58 3.32
N TYR A 31 17.78 -7.66 3.43
CA TYR A 31 18.40 -8.28 2.28
C TYR A 31 17.68 -9.57 1.89
N ILE A 32 17.08 -9.60 0.71
CA ILE A 32 16.37 -10.76 0.16
C ILE A 32 17.35 -11.56 -0.71
N PRO A 33 17.70 -12.79 -0.33
CA PRO A 33 18.68 -13.59 -1.05
C PRO A 33 18.11 -14.20 -2.34
N LYS A 34 18.95 -14.85 -3.14
CA LYS A 34 18.57 -15.37 -4.45
C LYS A 34 17.53 -16.51 -4.39
N GLU A 35 17.57 -17.31 -3.33
CA GLU A 35 16.70 -18.47 -3.11
C GLU A 35 15.31 -18.11 -2.61
N ALA A 36 15.10 -16.91 -2.07
CA ALA A 36 13.81 -16.48 -1.56
C ALA A 36 12.88 -16.05 -2.71
N THR A 37 11.79 -16.78 -2.90
CA THR A 37 10.83 -16.59 -3.99
C THR A 37 9.44 -16.14 -3.54
N SER A 38 9.17 -16.22 -2.23
CA SER A 38 7.89 -15.78 -1.63
C SER A 38 8.05 -15.47 -0.15
N PHE A 39 6.97 -14.96 0.44
CA PHE A 39 6.86 -14.67 1.88
C PHE A 39 5.64 -15.42 2.44
N SER A 40 5.75 -15.96 3.65
CA SER A 40 4.59 -16.36 4.44
C SER A 40 3.77 -15.14 4.87
N THR A 41 2.53 -15.35 5.30
CA THR A 41 1.70 -14.27 5.83
C THR A 41 2.33 -13.62 7.05
N ASP A 42 2.89 -14.41 7.97
CA ASP A 42 3.50 -13.91 9.20
C ASP A 42 4.77 -13.09 8.92
N ALA A 43 5.64 -13.58 8.03
CA ALA A 43 6.80 -12.84 7.58
C ALA A 43 6.42 -11.53 6.86
N TRP A 44 5.35 -11.57 6.06
CA TRP A 44 4.85 -10.39 5.37
C TRP A 44 4.33 -9.31 6.32
N VAL A 45 3.58 -9.72 7.35
CA VAL A 45 3.07 -8.81 8.39
C VAL A 45 4.22 -8.26 9.23
N ALA A 46 5.14 -9.14 9.68
CA ALA A 46 6.31 -8.74 10.47
C ALA A 46 7.23 -7.77 9.71
N LEU A 47 7.26 -7.88 8.38
CA LEU A 47 8.10 -7.05 7.54
C LEU A 47 7.73 -5.57 7.60
N GLY A 48 6.54 -5.19 8.06
CA GLY A 48 6.11 -3.80 8.21
C GLY A 48 6.89 -2.79 7.34
N CYS A 49 6.68 -1.51 7.49
CA CYS A 49 7.52 -0.50 6.82
C CYS A 49 8.70 -0.01 7.67
N ASP A 50 9.02 -0.73 8.75
CA ASP A 50 10.06 -0.30 9.72
C ASP A 50 11.49 -0.54 9.26
N THR A 51 11.67 -1.24 8.14
CA THR A 51 13.00 -1.41 7.56
C THR A 51 13.53 -0.09 6.98
N ASN A 52 14.80 0.21 7.20
CA ASN A 52 15.45 1.41 6.63
C ASN A 52 15.69 1.29 5.12
N GLY A 53 15.56 0.10 4.55
CA GLY A 53 15.69 -0.12 3.12
C GLY A 53 15.59 -1.58 2.75
N ILE A 54 15.34 -1.84 1.47
CA ILE A 54 15.24 -3.20 0.93
C ILE A 54 16.27 -3.38 -0.17
N ARG A 55 16.99 -4.49 -0.14
CA ARG A 55 17.93 -4.93 -1.17
C ARG A 55 17.62 -6.36 -1.57
N VAL A 56 17.66 -6.65 -2.85
CA VAL A 56 17.43 -7.98 -3.40
C VAL A 56 18.69 -8.45 -4.12
N HIS A 57 19.07 -9.71 -3.91
CA HIS A 57 20.18 -10.31 -4.64
C HIS A 57 19.93 -10.24 -6.16
N LYS A 58 20.93 -9.82 -6.93
CA LYS A 58 20.81 -9.59 -8.40
C LYS A 58 20.27 -10.79 -9.20
N ASN A 59 20.56 -12.01 -8.73
CA ASN A 59 20.12 -13.26 -9.35
C ASN A 59 18.84 -13.82 -8.72
N ASN A 60 18.10 -13.05 -7.90
CA ASN A 60 16.79 -13.50 -7.42
C ASN A 60 15.85 -13.61 -8.63
N PRO A 61 15.11 -14.74 -8.80
CA PRO A 61 14.29 -14.96 -9.98
C PRO A 61 12.95 -14.21 -9.97
N VAL A 62 12.47 -13.78 -8.78
CA VAL A 62 11.10 -13.25 -8.58
C VAL A 62 11.12 -11.75 -8.30
N TYR A 63 12.10 -11.29 -7.52
CA TYR A 63 12.15 -9.94 -7.00
C TYR A 63 13.31 -9.14 -7.55
N SER A 64 13.16 -7.82 -7.51
CA SER A 64 14.20 -6.83 -7.68
C SER A 64 14.06 -5.72 -6.62
N SER A 65 15.04 -4.84 -6.51
CA SER A 65 14.95 -3.67 -5.63
C SER A 65 15.57 -2.45 -6.28
N ALA A 66 14.91 -1.31 -6.12
CA ALA A 66 15.42 0.00 -6.51
C ALA A 66 14.91 1.04 -5.52
N HIS A 67 15.72 2.06 -5.23
CA HIS A 67 15.37 3.18 -4.35
C HIS A 67 14.76 2.75 -3.01
N ASN A 68 15.33 1.69 -2.40
CA ASN A 68 14.89 1.08 -1.13
C ASN A 68 13.50 0.44 -1.17
N CYS A 69 12.93 0.21 -2.34
CA CYS A 69 11.67 -0.49 -2.54
C CYS A 69 11.89 -1.95 -2.95
N LEU A 70 10.96 -2.83 -2.58
CA LEU A 70 10.82 -4.17 -3.12
C LEU A 70 9.91 -4.12 -4.36
N LEU A 71 10.39 -4.68 -5.45
CA LEU A 71 9.70 -4.68 -6.74
C LEU A 71 9.56 -6.10 -7.28
N SER A 72 8.62 -6.31 -8.21
CA SER A 72 8.63 -7.48 -9.09
C SER A 72 9.95 -7.54 -9.87
N LYS A 73 10.29 -8.71 -10.40
CA LYS A 73 11.57 -8.92 -11.12
C LYS A 73 11.75 -7.96 -12.28
N ASP A 74 10.69 -7.67 -13.00
CA ASP A 74 10.67 -6.76 -14.15
C ASP A 74 10.59 -5.26 -13.76
N GLY A 75 10.47 -4.97 -12.45
CA GLY A 75 10.38 -3.61 -11.92
C GLY A 75 9.05 -2.91 -12.12
N THR A 76 8.05 -3.58 -12.70
CA THR A 76 6.76 -2.93 -13.03
C THR A 76 5.76 -2.88 -11.88
N LYS A 77 5.94 -3.70 -10.84
CA LYS A 77 5.06 -3.73 -9.66
C LYS A 77 5.83 -3.37 -8.39
N LEU A 78 5.37 -2.36 -7.68
CA LEU A 78 5.80 -2.07 -6.32
C LEU A 78 5.18 -3.11 -5.38
N ILE A 79 6.01 -3.85 -4.65
CA ILE A 79 5.57 -4.91 -3.75
C ILE A 79 5.56 -4.41 -2.31
N LYS A 80 6.60 -3.69 -1.88
CA LYS A 80 6.70 -3.14 -0.53
C LYS A 80 7.59 -1.91 -0.49
N THR A 81 7.23 -0.96 0.36
CA THR A 81 8.06 0.20 0.72
C THR A 81 8.86 -0.04 1.99
N SER A 82 9.84 0.81 2.24
CA SER A 82 10.57 0.96 3.50
C SER A 82 10.55 2.41 3.94
N LYS A 83 11.03 2.72 5.15
CA LYS A 83 11.14 4.11 5.66
C LYS A 83 11.92 5.04 4.72
N SER A 84 12.92 4.54 4.01
CA SER A 84 13.78 5.32 3.11
C SER A 84 13.43 5.13 1.62
N SER A 85 12.24 4.64 1.32
CA SER A 85 11.80 4.46 -0.07
C SER A 85 11.60 5.79 -0.78
N ASP A 86 12.14 5.90 -1.99
CA ASP A 86 11.89 7.04 -2.89
C ASP A 86 11.22 6.56 -4.18
N ILE A 87 9.91 6.50 -4.13
CA ILE A 87 9.08 5.97 -5.22
C ILE A 87 9.06 6.91 -6.41
N SER A 88 9.28 8.22 -6.18
CA SER A 88 9.30 9.21 -7.26
C SER A 88 10.41 8.97 -8.29
N LYS A 89 11.43 8.22 -7.90
CA LYS A 89 12.55 7.81 -8.77
C LYS A 89 12.34 6.50 -9.51
N LEU A 90 11.24 5.77 -9.23
CA LEU A 90 10.94 4.53 -9.94
C LEU A 90 10.42 4.86 -11.34
N THR A 91 11.04 4.27 -12.34
CA THR A 91 10.61 4.39 -13.74
C THR A 91 9.96 3.10 -14.21
N GLY A 92 8.93 3.21 -15.06
CA GLY A 92 8.24 2.04 -15.62
C GLY A 92 7.29 1.33 -14.66
N LEU A 93 7.00 1.91 -13.49
CA LEU A 93 6.06 1.34 -12.55
C LEU A 93 4.64 1.38 -13.14
N LYS A 94 3.94 0.23 -13.09
CA LYS A 94 2.58 0.05 -13.61
C LYS A 94 1.57 -0.25 -12.51
N THR A 95 2.01 -0.87 -11.43
CA THR A 95 1.12 -1.31 -10.35
C THR A 95 1.69 -0.95 -8.99
N ILE A 96 0.88 -0.32 -8.15
CA ILE A 96 1.13 -0.31 -6.69
C ILE A 96 0.46 -1.56 -6.13
N GLY A 97 1.26 -2.48 -5.63
CA GLY A 97 0.84 -3.81 -5.25
C GLY A 97 0.08 -3.86 -3.93
N ARG A 98 -0.37 -5.07 -3.61
CA ARG A 98 -1.08 -5.38 -2.38
C ARG A 98 -0.23 -5.01 -1.15
N ASP A 99 -0.83 -4.28 -0.21
CA ASP A 99 -0.22 -3.87 1.06
C ASP A 99 1.14 -3.14 0.88
N ALA A 100 1.37 -2.49 -0.26
CA ALA A 100 2.67 -1.89 -0.59
C ALA A 100 3.07 -0.77 0.38
N PHE A 101 2.11 -0.02 0.89
CA PHE A 101 2.28 1.05 1.89
C PHE A 101 1.75 0.67 3.27
N GLN A 102 1.59 -0.61 3.57
CA GLN A 102 1.12 -1.03 4.87
C GLN A 102 2.11 -0.63 5.97
N ALA A 103 1.59 -0.04 7.05
CA ALA A 103 2.34 0.35 8.26
C ALA A 103 3.53 1.29 7.96
N LEU A 104 3.27 2.41 7.29
CA LEU A 104 4.19 3.55 7.25
C LEU A 104 4.15 4.25 8.60
N GLY A 105 5.04 3.83 9.52
CA GLY A 105 5.37 4.50 10.75
C GLY A 105 4.24 4.61 11.80
N GLU A 106 4.64 4.82 13.04
CA GLU A 106 3.73 5.21 14.11
C GLU A 106 3.28 6.65 13.82
N ASP A 107 2.01 6.79 13.38
CA ASP A 107 1.23 8.02 13.26
C ASP A 107 2.02 9.25 12.75
N PRO A 108 2.41 9.29 11.49
CA PRO A 108 2.99 10.51 10.95
C PRO A 108 1.92 11.62 10.96
N ASP A 109 2.30 12.85 11.31
CA ASP A 109 1.40 14.01 11.32
C ASP A 109 0.69 14.19 9.97
N ALA A 110 1.36 13.86 8.88
CA ALA A 110 0.77 13.89 7.55
C ALA A 110 1.42 12.88 6.58
N PHE A 111 0.60 12.21 5.78
CA PHE A 111 1.00 11.42 4.64
C PHE A 111 0.53 12.13 3.36
N ILE A 112 1.44 12.80 2.67
CA ILE A 112 1.16 13.49 1.40
C ILE A 112 1.93 12.76 0.29
N PHE A 113 1.19 12.22 -0.69
CA PHE A 113 1.79 11.38 -1.70
C PHE A 113 1.17 11.60 -3.09
N ARG A 114 2.03 11.85 -4.09
CA ARG A 114 1.64 11.78 -5.50
C ARG A 114 2.05 10.43 -6.07
N ILE A 115 1.08 9.68 -6.58
CA ILE A 115 1.35 8.44 -7.30
C ILE A 115 2.14 8.77 -8.57
N PRO A 116 3.24 8.05 -8.89
CA PRO A 116 4.02 8.31 -10.09
C PRO A 116 3.19 8.19 -11.37
N ASP A 117 3.43 9.09 -12.32
CA ASP A 117 2.84 9.00 -13.64
C ASP A 117 3.24 7.68 -14.32
N GLY A 118 2.28 7.06 -15.04
CA GLY A 118 2.47 5.75 -15.66
C GLY A 118 2.00 4.57 -14.82
N VAL A 119 1.70 4.77 -13.52
CA VAL A 119 0.97 3.76 -12.72
C VAL A 119 -0.45 3.66 -13.26
N GLU A 120 -0.88 2.42 -13.49
CA GLU A 120 -2.18 2.10 -14.10
C GLU A 120 -3.15 1.47 -13.10
N VAL A 121 -2.62 0.74 -12.10
CA VAL A 121 -3.43 -0.06 -11.16
C VAL A 121 -3.00 0.18 -9.72
N LEU A 122 -3.99 0.41 -8.85
CA LEU A 122 -3.84 0.34 -7.41
C LEU A 122 -4.48 -0.97 -6.93
N ASP A 123 -3.67 -1.87 -6.39
CA ASP A 123 -4.09 -3.22 -5.99
C ASP A 123 -4.75 -3.21 -4.59
N TYR A 124 -5.22 -4.36 -4.14
CA TYR A 124 -5.86 -4.56 -2.84
C TYR A 124 -5.01 -3.97 -1.70
N ARG A 125 -5.61 -3.09 -0.89
CA ARG A 125 -4.97 -2.43 0.26
C ARG A 125 -3.64 -1.72 -0.07
N ALA A 126 -3.51 -1.23 -1.29
CA ALA A 126 -2.28 -0.56 -1.73
C ALA A 126 -1.82 0.52 -0.75
N PHE A 127 -2.77 1.30 -0.22
CA PHE A 127 -2.58 2.34 0.79
C PHE A 127 -3.33 1.98 2.08
N ALA A 128 -2.85 1.00 2.84
CA ALA A 128 -3.32 0.73 4.20
C ALA A 128 -2.54 1.62 5.18
N VAL A 129 -2.87 2.91 5.23
CA VAL A 129 -2.13 3.98 5.90
C VAL A 129 -2.88 4.48 7.12
N THR A 130 -2.16 4.79 8.20
CA THR A 130 -2.66 5.51 9.37
C THR A 130 -1.86 6.80 9.54
N ALA A 131 -2.53 7.96 9.59
CA ALA A 131 -1.93 9.27 9.80
C ALA A 131 -3.00 10.28 10.25
N GLN A 132 -2.63 11.40 10.85
CA GLN A 132 -3.62 12.44 11.21
C GLN A 132 -4.25 13.04 9.95
N ARG A 133 -3.42 13.33 8.95
CA ARG A 133 -3.84 13.86 7.65
C ARG A 133 -3.26 13.01 6.52
N VAL A 134 -4.10 12.68 5.55
CA VAL A 134 -3.67 11.98 4.32
C VAL A 134 -4.10 12.78 3.10
N GLU A 135 -3.17 12.98 2.15
CA GLU A 135 -3.45 13.54 0.84
C GLU A 135 -2.80 12.67 -0.24
N ILE A 136 -3.60 12.15 -1.17
CA ILE A 136 -3.10 11.31 -2.26
C ILE A 136 -3.55 11.88 -3.59
N ILE A 137 -2.60 12.18 -4.47
CA ILE A 137 -2.86 12.58 -5.84
C ILE A 137 -2.76 11.36 -6.75
N VAL A 138 -3.85 11.03 -7.41
CA VAL A 138 -4.01 9.90 -8.34
C VAL A 138 -3.94 10.43 -9.77
N PRO A 139 -2.85 10.19 -10.51
CA PRO A 139 -2.66 10.72 -11.86
C PRO A 139 -3.64 10.09 -12.86
N ALA A 140 -3.84 10.75 -13.99
CA ALA A 140 -4.74 10.30 -15.04
C ALA A 140 -4.35 8.93 -15.67
N SER A 141 -3.12 8.47 -15.46
CA SER A 141 -2.68 7.14 -15.88
C SER A 141 -3.31 5.99 -15.09
N VAL A 142 -3.82 6.25 -13.86
CA VAL A 142 -4.47 5.22 -13.05
C VAL A 142 -5.87 4.96 -13.60
N VAL A 143 -6.04 3.78 -14.18
CA VAL A 143 -7.31 3.36 -14.81
C VAL A 143 -8.17 2.49 -13.91
N PHE A 144 -7.57 1.86 -12.89
CA PHE A 144 -8.30 0.94 -12.00
C PHE A 144 -7.80 1.00 -10.54
N VAL A 145 -8.76 1.05 -9.61
CA VAL A 145 -8.55 0.99 -8.15
C VAL A 145 -9.29 -0.21 -7.58
N ASN A 146 -8.56 -1.11 -6.94
CA ASN A 146 -9.10 -2.37 -6.40
C ASN A 146 -9.78 -2.16 -5.03
N LEU A 147 -10.42 -3.23 -4.53
CA LEU A 147 -11.04 -3.33 -3.20
C LEU A 147 -10.07 -2.91 -2.10
N LEU A 148 -10.53 -2.07 -1.16
CA LEU A 148 -9.77 -1.57 -0.01
C LEU A 148 -8.46 -0.85 -0.37
N ALA A 149 -8.25 -0.45 -1.63
CA ALA A 149 -7.00 0.17 -2.05
C ALA A 149 -6.66 1.42 -1.22
N PHE A 150 -7.66 2.18 -0.79
CA PHE A 150 -7.56 3.32 0.10
C PHE A 150 -8.14 3.01 1.49
N MET A 151 -7.69 1.91 2.12
CA MET A 151 -8.05 1.60 3.51
C MET A 151 -7.26 2.51 4.45
N ILE A 152 -7.69 3.78 4.52
CA ILE A 152 -6.97 4.86 5.21
C ILE A 152 -7.68 5.20 6.52
N HIS A 153 -6.94 5.17 7.63
CA HIS A 153 -7.40 5.61 8.94
C HIS A 153 -6.79 6.97 9.24
N SER A 154 -7.60 8.03 9.09
CA SER A 154 -7.17 9.41 9.39
C SER A 154 -8.36 10.26 9.83
N GLU A 155 -8.07 11.41 10.45
CA GLU A 155 -9.06 12.44 10.73
C GLU A 155 -9.45 13.22 9.47
N HIS A 156 -8.49 13.34 8.53
CA HIS A 156 -8.67 14.07 7.28
C HIS A 156 -7.97 13.36 6.13
N THR A 157 -8.75 12.73 5.25
CA THR A 157 -8.25 12.13 4.00
C THR A 157 -8.75 12.95 2.82
N HIS A 158 -7.84 13.39 1.94
CA HIS A 158 -8.16 14.02 0.67
C HIS A 158 -7.54 13.24 -0.47
N ILE A 159 -8.35 12.77 -1.41
CA ILE A 159 -7.89 12.03 -2.58
C ILE A 159 -8.27 12.80 -3.84
N ILE A 160 -7.27 13.15 -4.65
CA ILE A 160 -7.41 13.94 -5.86
C ILE A 160 -7.23 13.05 -7.08
N PHE A 161 -8.29 12.84 -7.85
CA PHE A 161 -8.23 12.10 -9.11
C PHE A 161 -8.10 13.05 -10.30
N GLU A 162 -7.00 12.95 -11.02
CA GLU A 162 -6.73 13.73 -12.24
C GLU A 162 -7.35 13.08 -13.50
N GLY A 163 -7.82 11.82 -13.41
CA GLY A 163 -8.39 11.04 -14.50
C GLY A 163 -9.75 10.42 -14.21
N ASP A 164 -10.35 9.79 -15.22
CA ASP A 164 -11.62 9.06 -15.10
C ASP A 164 -11.37 7.58 -14.70
N THR A 165 -10.93 7.41 -13.47
CA THR A 165 -10.53 6.12 -12.89
C THR A 165 -11.74 5.24 -12.57
N GLU A 166 -11.66 3.94 -12.85
CA GLU A 166 -12.63 2.95 -12.41
C GLU A 166 -12.33 2.48 -10.99
N LEU A 167 -13.31 2.57 -10.09
CA LEU A 167 -13.21 2.12 -8.71
C LEU A 167 -14.01 0.83 -8.53
N ARG A 168 -13.35 -0.21 -8.02
CA ARG A 168 -14.06 -1.40 -7.54
C ARG A 168 -14.86 -1.05 -6.29
N ILE A 169 -16.05 -1.65 -6.15
CA ILE A 169 -16.87 -1.49 -4.93
C ILE A 169 -16.03 -1.84 -3.71
N GLY A 170 -15.99 -0.93 -2.73
CA GLY A 170 -15.15 -1.06 -1.54
C GLY A 170 -13.75 -0.43 -1.67
N ALA A 171 -13.50 0.41 -2.66
CA ALA A 171 -12.18 1.02 -2.89
C ALA A 171 -11.67 1.85 -1.71
N PHE A 172 -12.55 2.60 -1.03
CA PHE A 172 -12.21 3.42 0.14
C PHE A 172 -12.36 2.67 1.47
N GLY A 173 -13.01 1.50 1.47
CA GLY A 173 -13.15 0.69 2.66
C GLY A 173 -14.23 1.11 3.64
N THR A 174 -15.19 1.94 3.26
CA THR A 174 -16.24 2.44 4.14
C THR A 174 -17.34 1.40 4.42
N VAL A 175 -18.11 1.59 5.50
CA VAL A 175 -19.25 0.71 5.83
C VAL A 175 -20.28 0.67 4.70
N ALA A 176 -20.57 1.81 4.07
CA ALA A 176 -21.53 1.88 2.97
C ALA A 176 -21.12 1.01 1.77
N GLU A 177 -19.83 0.98 1.47
CA GLU A 177 -19.27 0.16 0.40
C GLU A 177 -19.27 -1.33 0.76
N ALA A 178 -19.06 -1.68 2.05
CA ALA A 178 -19.02 -3.06 2.51
C ALA A 178 -20.29 -3.82 2.18
N ALA A 179 -21.46 -3.19 2.37
CA ALA A 179 -22.76 -3.78 2.10
C ALA A 179 -22.91 -4.25 0.64
N ASP A 180 -22.35 -3.49 -0.31
CA ASP A 180 -22.43 -3.75 -1.76
C ASP A 180 -21.26 -4.58 -2.31
N SER A 181 -20.20 -4.82 -1.50
CA SER A 181 -18.92 -5.36 -2.00
C SER A 181 -18.98 -6.82 -2.45
N GLY A 182 -19.96 -7.58 -1.95
CA GLY A 182 -20.04 -9.03 -2.15
C GLY A 182 -18.88 -9.81 -1.52
N CYS A 183 -18.07 -9.19 -0.66
CA CYS A 183 -16.94 -9.80 0.02
C CYS A 183 -17.30 -10.06 1.49
N GLU A 184 -17.54 -11.33 1.85
CA GLU A 184 -17.92 -11.73 3.22
C GLU A 184 -16.91 -11.27 4.26
N LEU A 185 -15.61 -11.41 3.97
CA LEU A 185 -14.55 -10.96 4.87
C LEU A 185 -14.64 -9.46 5.14
N TYR A 186 -14.88 -8.65 4.09
CA TYR A 186 -15.04 -7.21 4.24
C TYR A 186 -16.31 -6.88 5.04
N GLN A 187 -17.44 -7.52 4.73
CA GLN A 187 -18.71 -7.32 5.42
C GLN A 187 -18.66 -7.74 6.91
N SER A 188 -17.79 -8.67 7.26
CA SER A 188 -17.63 -9.17 8.64
C SER A 188 -16.61 -8.39 9.49
N MET A 189 -15.96 -7.36 8.94
CA MET A 189 -15.01 -6.56 9.69
C MET A 189 -15.69 -5.85 10.88
N PRO A 190 -15.02 -5.76 12.04
CA PRO A 190 -15.51 -4.93 13.16
C PRO A 190 -15.68 -3.47 12.72
N ALA A 191 -16.75 -2.82 13.20
CA ALA A 191 -17.11 -1.45 12.79
C ALA A 191 -15.96 -0.43 12.96
N ILE A 192 -15.11 -0.61 13.97
CA ILE A 192 -13.95 0.25 14.23
C ILE A 192 -12.86 0.17 13.13
N LEU A 193 -12.86 -0.88 12.33
CA LEU A 193 -11.87 -1.06 11.26
C LEU A 193 -12.30 -0.44 9.93
N TYR A 194 -13.50 0.15 9.85
CA TYR A 194 -13.91 0.87 8.64
C TYR A 194 -13.47 2.33 8.70
N PRO A 195 -12.83 2.85 7.64
CA PRO A 195 -12.65 4.28 7.46
C PRO A 195 -14.00 5.00 7.50
N LYS A 196 -14.05 6.16 8.14
CA LYS A 196 -15.28 6.96 8.22
C LYS A 196 -15.42 7.80 6.94
N ALA A 197 -16.56 7.66 6.27
CA ALA A 197 -16.81 8.38 5.01
C ALA A 197 -16.74 9.91 5.19
N GLU A 198 -17.18 10.44 6.34
CA GLU A 198 -17.11 11.87 6.67
C GLU A 198 -15.67 12.41 6.78
N ASN A 199 -14.70 11.54 7.04
CA ASN A 199 -13.28 11.92 7.09
C ASN A 199 -12.61 11.92 5.71
N ILE A 200 -13.32 11.44 4.66
CA ILE A 200 -12.80 11.33 3.30
C ILE A 200 -13.42 12.42 2.43
N THR A 201 -12.58 13.18 1.74
CA THR A 201 -13.00 14.08 0.68
C THR A 201 -12.33 13.69 -0.63
N VAL A 202 -13.05 13.87 -1.73
CA VAL A 202 -12.54 13.51 -3.06
C VAL A 202 -12.67 14.71 -4.00
N THR A 203 -11.58 15.08 -4.67
CA THR A 203 -11.59 15.97 -5.83
C THR A 203 -11.52 15.12 -7.09
N CYS A 204 -12.48 15.31 -8.00
CA CYS A 204 -12.51 14.63 -9.29
C CYS A 204 -13.27 15.44 -10.34
N GLN A 205 -13.18 15.02 -11.59
CA GLN A 205 -13.95 15.65 -12.66
C GLN A 205 -15.46 15.40 -12.46
N PRO A 206 -16.32 16.44 -12.48
CA PRO A 206 -17.76 16.29 -12.35
C PRO A 206 -18.34 15.32 -13.40
N GLY A 207 -19.18 14.37 -12.94
CA GLY A 207 -19.80 13.37 -13.80
C GLY A 207 -18.90 12.22 -14.25
N SER A 208 -17.65 12.17 -13.80
CA SER A 208 -16.72 11.04 -13.99
C SER A 208 -17.24 9.76 -13.32
N LYS A 209 -16.57 8.62 -13.56
CA LYS A 209 -16.84 7.36 -12.83
C LYS A 209 -16.62 7.56 -11.33
N VAL A 210 -15.54 8.27 -10.95
CA VAL A 210 -15.24 8.62 -9.57
C VAL A 210 -16.36 9.44 -8.93
N SER A 211 -16.84 10.51 -9.61
CA SER A 211 -17.94 11.34 -9.11
C SER A 211 -19.22 10.53 -8.89
N ARG A 212 -19.59 9.66 -9.84
CA ARG A 212 -20.77 8.78 -9.68
C ARG A 212 -20.61 7.81 -8.52
N TYR A 213 -19.38 7.29 -8.32
CA TYR A 213 -19.05 6.41 -7.21
C TYR A 213 -19.20 7.13 -5.85
N CYS A 214 -18.61 8.32 -5.71
CA CYS A 214 -18.69 9.13 -4.49
C CYS A 214 -20.15 9.43 -4.12
N LYS A 215 -20.97 9.85 -5.09
CA LYS A 215 -22.41 10.09 -4.89
C LYS A 215 -23.16 8.85 -4.42
N LYS A 216 -22.84 7.68 -5.00
CA LYS A 216 -23.49 6.41 -4.62
C LYS A 216 -23.21 6.05 -3.15
N TYR A 217 -21.99 6.27 -2.66
CA TYR A 217 -21.55 5.83 -1.34
C TYR A 217 -21.47 6.95 -0.30
N GLY A 218 -21.95 8.15 -0.64
CA GLY A 218 -22.01 9.27 0.30
C GLY A 218 -20.62 9.81 0.68
N ILE A 219 -19.63 9.69 -0.22
CA ILE A 219 -18.28 10.25 -0.03
C ILE A 219 -18.31 11.71 -0.51
N PRO A 220 -17.94 12.69 0.34
CA PRO A 220 -17.94 14.11 -0.02
C PRO A 220 -17.03 14.44 -1.21
N GLU A 221 -17.56 15.17 -2.19
CA GLU A 221 -16.80 15.76 -3.30
C GLU A 221 -16.51 17.25 -3.00
N VAL A 222 -15.31 17.72 -3.31
CA VAL A 222 -14.87 19.11 -3.15
C VAL A 222 -14.22 19.65 -4.40
#